data_b4bfe3803a81decf15764618e755edf1
#
_entry.id   b4bfe3803a81decf15764618e755edf1
#
_cell.length_a   1.000
_cell.length_b   1.000
_cell.length_c   1.000
_cell.angle_alpha   90.00
_cell.angle_beta   90.00
_cell.angle_gamma   90.00
#
_symmetry.space_group_name_H-M   'P 1'
#
loop_
_entity.id
_entity.type
_entity.pdbx_description
1 polymer ?
#
loop_
_entity_poly.entity_id
_entity_poly.type
_entity_poly.pdbx_seq_one_letter_code
_entity_poly.pdbx_strand_id
1 'polypeptide(L)'
;MAPCVPKTYTAGQNPVTKFEGAFVVTKMDPPEGRCFLFHTVINVNHHRVKELEKSGKKPPKHFHPNQYEYFKVISGKLTVEINEVEHILTPEDGEVTLEPGPHHRLWGTPGQKDDKVVFLISASTNARSYQLDQAFFENWYGYQEDMMMRGTAPDLIQVCCMFEAGDSYLSPPWWVPFRHFFGYWLTVILGYYIGGLLGYQPFFPEWTTDWDAACDKMESTLLQKKFAIRELQDVIKKNFDANGDRLPAKKLL
;
A
#
# COMPACT_ATOMS: atom_id res chain seq x y z
N MET A 1 -12.77 8.19 15.67
CA MET A 1 -11.99 6.95 15.52
C MET A 1 -10.59 7.24 16.05
N ALA A 2 -9.84 6.25 16.52
CA ALA A 2 -8.48 6.44 17.01
C ALA A 2 -7.47 6.07 15.93
N PRO A 3 -6.29 6.71 15.85
CA PRO A 3 -5.21 6.33 14.94
C PRO A 3 -4.87 4.84 15.04
N CYS A 4 -4.37 4.27 13.94
CA CYS A 4 -3.97 2.87 13.89
C CYS A 4 -2.83 2.59 14.89
N VAL A 5 -2.91 1.44 15.55
CA VAL A 5 -1.80 0.89 16.35
C VAL A 5 -1.46 -0.48 15.76
N PRO A 6 -0.30 -0.63 15.09
CA PRO A 6 0.11 -1.87 14.45
C PRO A 6 0.12 -3.07 15.39
N LYS A 7 -0.34 -4.22 14.90
CA LYS A 7 -0.33 -5.50 15.64
C LYS A 7 0.84 -6.39 15.23
N THR A 8 1.36 -6.20 14.02
CA THR A 8 2.44 -7.00 13.45
C THR A 8 3.70 -6.16 13.26
N TYR A 9 4.87 -6.80 13.32
CA TYR A 9 6.16 -6.20 12.99
C TYR A 9 6.73 -6.90 11.76
N THR A 10 6.79 -6.18 10.63
CA THR A 10 7.28 -6.72 9.35
C THR A 10 8.44 -5.90 8.77
N ALA A 11 8.90 -4.86 9.47
CA ALA A 11 10.06 -4.08 9.06
C ALA A 11 11.29 -4.97 8.88
N GLY A 12 11.97 -4.84 7.75
CA GLY A 12 13.15 -5.63 7.39
C GLY A 12 12.87 -7.03 6.85
N GLN A 13 11.62 -7.52 6.84
CA GLN A 13 11.29 -8.81 6.24
C GLN A 13 11.39 -8.75 4.71
N ASN A 14 11.97 -9.80 4.12
CA ASN A 14 11.98 -10.01 2.67
C ASN A 14 12.15 -11.52 2.39
N PRO A 15 11.18 -12.23 1.80
CA PRO A 15 9.86 -11.70 1.39
C PRO A 15 8.94 -11.34 2.55
N VAL A 16 7.96 -10.47 2.27
CA VAL A 16 6.86 -10.16 3.17
C VAL A 16 5.66 -11.00 2.77
N THR A 17 5.11 -11.77 3.72
CA THR A 17 3.90 -12.58 3.50
C THR A 17 2.71 -11.94 4.20
N LYS A 18 1.60 -11.77 3.48
CA LYS A 18 0.40 -11.08 3.95
C LYS A 18 -0.86 -11.93 3.72
N PHE A 19 -1.91 -11.61 4.48
CA PHE A 19 -3.24 -12.21 4.33
C PHE A 19 -3.19 -13.74 4.43
N GLU A 20 -2.53 -14.26 5.49
CA GLU A 20 -2.38 -15.70 5.75
C GLU A 20 -1.68 -16.47 4.61
N GLY A 21 -0.79 -15.82 3.86
CA GLY A 21 -0.07 -16.44 2.75
C GLY A 21 -0.74 -16.25 1.38
N ALA A 22 -1.86 -15.56 1.32
CA ALA A 22 -2.52 -15.24 0.04
C ALA A 22 -1.68 -14.32 -0.84
N PHE A 23 -0.82 -13.52 -0.23
CA PHE A 23 -0.04 -12.49 -0.90
C PHE A 23 1.41 -12.54 -0.42
N VAL A 24 2.35 -12.64 -1.34
CA VAL A 24 3.79 -12.66 -1.05
C VAL A 24 4.49 -11.62 -1.90
N VAL A 25 5.21 -10.71 -1.27
CA VAL A 25 5.97 -9.64 -1.93
C VAL A 25 7.45 -9.82 -1.62
N THR A 26 8.25 -10.01 -2.66
CA THR A 26 9.71 -10.01 -2.58
C THR A 26 10.24 -8.69 -3.09
N LYS A 27 10.96 -7.97 -2.25
CA LYS A 27 11.64 -6.73 -2.61
C LYS A 27 12.89 -7.05 -3.42
N MET A 28 13.06 -6.38 -4.54
CA MET A 28 14.19 -6.54 -5.47
C MET A 28 14.85 -5.19 -5.70
N ASP A 29 16.10 -5.22 -6.16
CA ASP A 29 16.80 -4.00 -6.56
C ASP A 29 16.10 -3.37 -7.78
N PRO A 30 15.68 -2.11 -7.71
CA PRO A 30 14.98 -1.47 -8.80
C PRO A 30 15.95 -1.13 -9.95
N PRO A 31 15.51 -1.20 -11.22
CA PRO A 31 16.26 -0.67 -12.33
C PRO A 31 16.47 0.84 -12.20
N GLU A 32 17.43 1.37 -12.96
CA GLU A 32 17.68 2.81 -13.02
C GLU A 32 16.41 3.60 -13.36
N GLY A 33 16.18 4.70 -12.66
CA GLY A 33 14.99 5.54 -12.81
C GLY A 33 13.72 5.04 -12.14
N ARG A 34 13.78 3.93 -11.38
CA ARG A 34 12.65 3.42 -10.58
C ARG A 34 12.97 3.47 -9.10
N CYS A 35 11.96 3.78 -8.27
CA CYS A 35 12.14 3.93 -6.83
C CYS A 35 11.90 2.64 -6.03
N PHE A 36 11.29 1.61 -6.65
CA PHE A 36 11.16 0.26 -6.11
C PHE A 36 10.92 -0.76 -7.23
N LEU A 37 11.12 -2.04 -6.89
CA LEU A 37 10.72 -3.18 -7.71
C LEU A 37 10.26 -4.31 -6.79
N PHE A 38 9.02 -4.78 -6.99
CA PHE A 38 8.49 -5.93 -6.27
C PHE A 38 8.16 -7.09 -7.21
N HIS A 39 8.59 -8.28 -6.82
CA HIS A 39 8.07 -9.53 -7.33
C HIS A 39 6.91 -9.97 -6.44
N THR A 40 5.70 -9.92 -6.98
CA THR A 40 4.47 -10.13 -6.25
C THR A 40 3.80 -11.43 -6.68
N VAL A 41 3.40 -12.23 -5.72
CA VAL A 41 2.65 -13.49 -5.92
C VAL A 41 1.30 -13.36 -5.21
N ILE A 42 0.21 -13.54 -5.94
CA ILE A 42 -1.15 -13.64 -5.38
C ILE A 42 -1.65 -15.06 -5.61
N ASN A 43 -1.99 -15.77 -4.54
CA ASN A 43 -2.67 -17.06 -4.64
C ASN A 43 -4.18 -16.82 -4.82
N VAL A 44 -4.65 -16.89 -6.08
CA VAL A 44 -6.04 -16.59 -6.44
C VAL A 44 -7.03 -17.63 -5.92
N ASN A 45 -6.56 -18.82 -5.57
CA ASN A 45 -7.39 -19.89 -4.97
C ASN A 45 -7.40 -19.86 -3.44
N HIS A 46 -6.63 -18.97 -2.81
CA HIS A 46 -6.62 -18.82 -1.36
C HIS A 46 -8.01 -18.36 -0.86
N HIS A 47 -8.45 -18.91 0.28
CA HIS A 47 -9.80 -18.64 0.82
C HIS A 47 -10.05 -17.13 1.00
N ARG A 48 -9.05 -16.35 1.45
CA ARG A 48 -9.17 -14.88 1.60
C ARG A 48 -9.43 -14.17 0.30
N VAL A 49 -8.77 -14.58 -0.78
CA VAL A 49 -9.00 -14.00 -2.12
C VAL A 49 -10.41 -14.37 -2.60
N LYS A 50 -10.84 -15.62 -2.41
CA LYS A 50 -12.20 -16.07 -2.74
C LYS A 50 -13.29 -15.35 -1.94
N GLU A 51 -13.04 -15.04 -0.67
CA GLU A 51 -13.94 -14.21 0.15
C GLU A 51 -14.09 -12.79 -0.43
N LEU A 52 -12.97 -12.16 -0.84
CA LEU A 52 -13.00 -10.85 -1.49
C LEU A 52 -13.76 -10.90 -2.82
N GLU A 53 -13.50 -11.90 -3.67
CA GLU A 53 -14.24 -12.11 -4.92
C GLU A 53 -15.76 -12.21 -4.68
N LYS A 54 -16.18 -13.07 -3.73
CA LYS A 54 -17.59 -13.26 -3.37
C LYS A 54 -18.25 -11.98 -2.84
N SER A 55 -17.48 -11.16 -2.11
CA SER A 55 -17.98 -9.89 -1.57
C SER A 55 -18.19 -8.82 -2.64
N GLY A 56 -17.67 -9.00 -3.86
CA GLY A 56 -17.64 -8.01 -4.92
C GLY A 56 -16.75 -6.78 -4.62
N LYS A 57 -16.04 -6.80 -3.50
CA LYS A 57 -15.14 -5.69 -3.13
C LYS A 57 -13.86 -5.76 -3.98
N LYS A 58 -13.49 -4.62 -4.54
CA LYS A 58 -12.24 -4.44 -5.30
C LYS A 58 -11.29 -3.51 -4.51
N PRO A 59 -9.98 -3.55 -4.78
CA PRO A 59 -9.04 -2.58 -4.20
C PRO A 59 -9.49 -1.15 -4.43
N PRO A 60 -9.09 -0.18 -3.57
CA PRO A 60 -9.42 1.22 -3.75
C PRO A 60 -8.94 1.72 -5.13
N LYS A 61 -9.86 2.32 -5.90
CA LYS A 61 -9.47 2.99 -7.15
C LYS A 61 -8.78 4.30 -6.80
N HIS A 62 -7.67 4.58 -7.48
CA HIS A 62 -6.82 5.75 -7.21
C HIS A 62 -6.13 6.23 -8.50
N PHE A 63 -5.39 7.30 -8.40
CA PHE A 63 -4.54 7.82 -9.47
C PHE A 63 -3.26 8.44 -8.90
N HIS A 64 -2.20 8.43 -9.70
CA HIS A 64 -0.90 9.05 -9.41
C HIS A 64 -0.67 10.17 -10.41
N PRO A 65 -0.60 11.45 -10.00
CA PRO A 65 -0.44 12.54 -10.95
C PRO A 65 1.02 12.74 -11.45
N ASN A 66 2.01 12.15 -10.76
CA ASN A 66 3.41 12.47 -10.96
C ASN A 66 4.32 11.26 -11.22
N GLN A 67 3.79 10.03 -11.22
CA GLN A 67 4.59 8.81 -11.41
C GLN A 67 4.01 7.90 -12.48
N TYR A 68 4.91 7.31 -13.27
CA TYR A 68 4.61 6.15 -14.10
C TYR A 68 4.61 4.90 -13.22
N GLU A 69 3.68 3.97 -13.47
CA GLU A 69 3.69 2.63 -12.92
C GLU A 69 3.97 1.60 -14.01
N TYR A 70 4.65 0.51 -13.64
CA TYR A 70 5.04 -0.52 -14.58
C TYR A 70 4.60 -1.88 -14.05
N PHE A 71 3.94 -2.65 -14.92
CA PHE A 71 3.45 -3.99 -14.61
C PHE A 71 4.05 -4.98 -15.62
N LYS A 72 4.58 -6.09 -15.14
CA LYS A 72 5.01 -7.19 -16.00
C LYS A 72 4.53 -8.51 -15.41
N VAL A 73 3.56 -9.14 -16.05
CA VAL A 73 3.08 -10.47 -15.65
C VAL A 73 4.14 -11.51 -16.01
N ILE A 74 4.46 -12.39 -15.07
CA ILE A 74 5.40 -13.50 -15.25
C ILE A 74 4.63 -14.81 -15.45
N SER A 75 3.53 -15.01 -14.71
CA SER A 75 2.62 -16.14 -14.90
C SER A 75 1.21 -15.82 -14.40
N GLY A 76 0.22 -16.51 -14.94
CA GLY A 76 -1.18 -16.27 -14.66
C GLY A 76 -1.72 -15.01 -15.36
N LYS A 77 -2.78 -14.45 -14.83
CA LYS A 77 -3.47 -13.28 -15.39
C LYS A 77 -3.73 -12.22 -14.33
N LEU A 78 -3.35 -10.98 -14.64
CA LEU A 78 -3.56 -9.81 -13.79
C LEU A 78 -4.61 -8.91 -14.44
N THR A 79 -5.68 -8.57 -13.72
CA THR A 79 -6.64 -7.56 -14.19
C THR A 79 -6.21 -6.19 -13.68
N VAL A 80 -6.07 -5.24 -14.61
CA VAL A 80 -5.84 -3.82 -14.33
C VAL A 80 -7.05 -3.06 -14.88
N GLU A 81 -7.79 -2.41 -13.99
CA GLU A 81 -8.88 -1.51 -14.40
C GLU A 81 -8.31 -0.11 -14.58
N ILE A 82 -8.45 0.46 -15.76
CA ILE A 82 -7.98 1.80 -16.12
C ILE A 82 -9.19 2.59 -16.66
N ASN A 83 -9.53 3.70 -16.02
CA ASN A 83 -10.68 4.53 -16.40
C ASN A 83 -11.96 3.72 -16.69
N GLU A 84 -12.32 2.83 -15.76
CA GLU A 84 -13.50 1.92 -15.79
C GLU A 84 -13.44 0.79 -16.82
N VAL A 85 -12.35 0.65 -17.58
CA VAL A 85 -12.13 -0.46 -18.51
C VAL A 85 -11.18 -1.47 -17.89
N GLU A 86 -11.58 -2.74 -17.85
CA GLU A 86 -10.75 -3.84 -17.38
C GLU A 86 -9.85 -4.37 -18.51
N HIS A 87 -8.55 -4.40 -18.24
CA HIS A 87 -7.54 -4.98 -19.12
C HIS A 87 -6.96 -6.21 -18.41
N ILE A 88 -6.93 -7.34 -19.12
CA ILE A 88 -6.33 -8.58 -18.60
C ILE A 88 -4.93 -8.67 -19.16
N LEU A 89 -3.94 -8.52 -18.29
CA LEU A 89 -2.53 -8.65 -18.63
C LEU A 89 -2.05 -10.10 -18.44
N THR A 90 -1.21 -10.54 -19.34
CA THR A 90 -0.63 -11.88 -19.43
C THR A 90 0.90 -11.77 -19.67
N PRO A 91 1.69 -12.84 -19.57
CA PRO A 91 3.13 -12.80 -19.88
C PRO A 91 3.45 -12.30 -21.29
N GLU A 92 2.55 -12.53 -22.26
CA GLU A 92 2.71 -12.17 -23.66
C GLU A 92 2.68 -10.65 -23.89
N ASP A 93 2.07 -9.89 -22.97
CA ASP A 93 1.97 -8.42 -23.09
C ASP A 93 3.31 -7.72 -22.72
N GLY A 94 4.27 -8.46 -22.15
CA GLY A 94 5.53 -7.88 -21.72
C GLY A 94 5.39 -6.92 -20.56
N GLU A 95 6.18 -5.84 -20.56
CA GLU A 95 6.06 -4.77 -19.55
C GLU A 95 5.09 -3.70 -20.05
N VAL A 96 4.03 -3.49 -19.29
CA VAL A 96 3.00 -2.48 -19.55
C VAL A 96 3.26 -1.26 -18.67
N THR A 97 3.23 -0.09 -19.28
CA THR A 97 3.42 1.20 -18.60
C THR A 97 2.09 1.90 -18.42
N LEU A 98 1.78 2.30 -17.20
CA LEU A 98 0.68 3.18 -16.88
C LEU A 98 1.23 4.60 -16.69
N GLU A 99 0.76 5.53 -17.50
CA GLU A 99 1.14 6.95 -17.42
C GLU A 99 0.54 7.60 -16.16
N PRO A 100 1.09 8.76 -15.71
CA PRO A 100 0.47 9.55 -14.67
C PRO A 100 -0.94 10.00 -15.03
N GLY A 101 -1.87 9.94 -14.06
CA GLY A 101 -3.21 10.52 -14.17
C GLY A 101 -4.38 9.55 -14.28
N PRO A 102 -4.36 8.46 -15.08
CA PRO A 102 -5.49 7.54 -15.17
C PRO A 102 -5.93 6.98 -13.82
N HIS A 103 -7.25 6.90 -13.63
CA HIS A 103 -7.84 6.26 -12.46
C HIS A 103 -7.76 4.75 -12.61
N HIS A 104 -7.10 4.06 -11.67
CA HIS A 104 -6.84 2.64 -11.82
C HIS A 104 -6.88 1.86 -10.50
N ARG A 105 -6.87 0.55 -10.61
CA ARG A 105 -6.69 -0.46 -9.56
C ARG A 105 -6.37 -1.79 -10.20
N LEU A 106 -5.80 -2.74 -9.43
CA LEU A 106 -5.41 -4.04 -9.96
C LEU A 106 -5.75 -5.18 -8.98
N TRP A 107 -5.96 -6.39 -9.54
CA TRP A 107 -6.20 -7.62 -8.77
C TRP A 107 -5.89 -8.86 -9.64
N GLY A 108 -5.70 -10.01 -8.99
CA GLY A 108 -5.59 -11.29 -9.71
C GLY A 108 -6.91 -11.60 -10.45
N THR A 109 -6.83 -11.97 -11.72
CA THR A 109 -8.02 -12.26 -12.54
C THR A 109 -8.81 -13.44 -11.96
N PRO A 110 -10.11 -13.28 -11.66
CA PRO A 110 -10.93 -14.35 -11.14
C PRO A 110 -11.10 -15.50 -12.15
N GLY A 111 -11.24 -16.72 -11.62
CA GLY A 111 -11.58 -17.90 -12.46
C GLY A 111 -10.50 -18.33 -13.44
N GLN A 112 -9.26 -17.82 -13.34
CA GLN A 112 -8.15 -18.29 -14.15
C GLN A 112 -7.77 -19.74 -13.82
N LYS A 113 -7.10 -20.44 -14.75
CA LYS A 113 -6.67 -21.83 -14.55
C LYS A 113 -5.50 -21.96 -13.60
N ASP A 114 -4.65 -20.94 -13.57
CA ASP A 114 -3.48 -20.90 -12.70
C ASP A 114 -3.89 -20.61 -11.25
N ASP A 115 -3.28 -21.30 -10.29
CA ASP A 115 -3.54 -21.08 -8.86
C ASP A 115 -2.96 -19.75 -8.37
N LYS A 116 -2.02 -19.19 -9.12
CA LYS A 116 -1.29 -17.98 -8.74
C LYS A 116 -1.16 -17.03 -9.93
N VAL A 117 -1.18 -15.75 -9.63
CA VAL A 117 -0.63 -14.74 -10.52
C VAL A 117 0.69 -14.24 -9.96
N VAL A 118 1.71 -14.19 -10.81
CA VAL A 118 3.04 -13.68 -10.47
C VAL A 118 3.34 -12.50 -11.39
N PHE A 119 3.69 -11.37 -10.81
CA PHE A 119 3.99 -10.17 -11.58
C PHE A 119 5.04 -9.29 -10.89
N LEU A 120 5.73 -8.50 -11.69
CA LEU A 120 6.56 -7.40 -11.23
C LEU A 120 5.75 -6.12 -11.24
N ILE A 121 5.94 -5.31 -10.21
CA ILE A 121 5.39 -3.95 -10.11
C ILE A 121 6.50 -3.00 -9.67
N SER A 122 6.55 -1.83 -10.30
CA SER A 122 7.51 -0.77 -9.98
C SER A 122 6.96 0.59 -10.37
N ALA A 123 7.56 1.68 -9.89
CA ALA A 123 7.21 3.03 -10.31
C ALA A 123 8.46 3.88 -10.58
N SER A 124 8.31 4.90 -11.43
CA SER A 124 9.38 5.86 -11.70
C SER A 124 9.73 6.66 -10.45
N THR A 125 11.01 7.05 -10.34
CA THR A 125 11.39 8.08 -9.37
C THR A 125 10.80 9.43 -9.76
N ASN A 126 10.48 10.25 -8.77
CA ASN A 126 10.18 11.67 -8.96
C ASN A 126 10.90 12.53 -7.91
N ALA A 127 10.84 13.85 -8.04
CA ALA A 127 11.53 14.77 -7.13
C ALA A 127 10.77 15.06 -5.83
N ARG A 128 9.62 14.43 -5.61
CA ARG A 128 8.78 14.66 -4.42
C ARG A 128 9.24 13.77 -3.27
N SER A 129 9.23 14.29 -2.05
CA SER A 129 9.49 13.48 -0.85
C SER A 129 8.40 12.41 -0.67
N TYR A 130 7.13 12.78 -0.86
CA TYR A 130 6.00 11.86 -0.90
C TYR A 130 5.82 11.33 -2.31
N GLN A 131 5.93 10.01 -2.46
CA GLN A 131 5.79 9.30 -3.73
C GLN A 131 5.42 7.84 -3.47
N LEU A 132 4.87 7.20 -4.49
CA LEU A 132 4.63 5.76 -4.50
C LEU A 132 5.98 5.04 -4.48
N ASP A 133 6.31 4.42 -3.36
CA ASP A 133 7.56 3.72 -3.16
C ASP A 133 7.45 2.56 -2.17
N GLN A 134 8.58 1.96 -1.80
CA GLN A 134 8.61 0.83 -0.89
C GLN A 134 7.94 1.16 0.46
N ALA A 135 8.22 2.32 1.05
CA ALA A 135 7.64 2.69 2.35
C ALA A 135 6.11 2.80 2.28
N PHE A 136 5.56 3.36 1.20
CA PHE A 136 4.12 3.37 0.98
C PHE A 136 3.53 1.96 0.99
N PHE A 137 4.06 1.04 0.19
CA PHE A 137 3.51 -0.32 0.07
C PHE A 137 3.67 -1.14 1.36
N GLU A 138 4.79 -1.03 2.05
CA GLU A 138 5.00 -1.71 3.33
C GLU A 138 3.92 -1.31 4.34
N ASN A 139 3.62 -0.02 4.42
CA ASN A 139 2.60 0.51 5.32
C ASN A 139 1.18 0.20 4.86
N TRP A 140 0.91 0.30 3.56
CA TRP A 140 -0.40 -0.03 3.00
C TRP A 140 -0.77 -1.50 3.21
N TYR A 141 0.14 -2.42 2.93
CA TYR A 141 -0.09 -3.85 3.16
C TYR A 141 -0.16 -4.20 4.66
N GLY A 142 0.67 -3.58 5.49
CA GLY A 142 0.61 -3.74 6.95
C GLY A 142 -0.74 -3.31 7.51
N TYR A 143 -1.23 -2.15 7.09
CA TYR A 143 -2.52 -1.61 7.51
C TYR A 143 -3.69 -2.49 7.06
N GLN A 144 -3.71 -2.94 5.80
CA GLN A 144 -4.76 -3.81 5.28
C GLN A 144 -4.82 -5.13 6.04
N GLU A 145 -3.68 -5.76 6.32
CA GLU A 145 -3.61 -6.99 7.10
C GLU A 145 -4.13 -6.78 8.52
N ASP A 146 -3.69 -5.72 9.20
CA ASP A 146 -4.18 -5.39 10.54
C ASP A 146 -5.70 -5.19 10.57
N MET A 147 -6.28 -4.54 9.56
CA MET A 147 -7.74 -4.37 9.45
C MET A 147 -8.44 -5.71 9.23
N MET A 148 -7.88 -6.57 8.39
CA MET A 148 -8.39 -7.93 8.18
C MET A 148 -8.35 -8.74 9.48
N MET A 149 -7.23 -8.73 10.20
CA MET A 149 -7.07 -9.44 11.48
C MET A 149 -8.05 -8.95 12.56
N ARG A 150 -8.43 -7.68 12.53
CA ARG A 150 -9.42 -7.09 13.44
C ARG A 150 -10.86 -7.33 13.00
N GLY A 151 -11.08 -7.76 11.76
CA GLY A 151 -12.42 -7.85 11.18
C GLY A 151 -13.12 -6.48 11.05
N THR A 152 -12.35 -5.39 10.91
CA THR A 152 -12.88 -4.02 10.86
C THR A 152 -12.74 -3.41 9.46
N ALA A 153 -13.62 -2.47 9.14
CA ALA A 153 -13.47 -1.69 7.92
C ALA A 153 -12.29 -0.71 8.06
N PRO A 154 -11.58 -0.40 6.95
CA PRO A 154 -10.56 0.64 6.93
C PRO A 154 -11.09 1.99 7.36
N ASP A 155 -10.30 2.71 8.17
CA ASP A 155 -10.58 4.12 8.53
C ASP A 155 -10.21 5.02 7.34
N LEU A 156 -11.19 5.77 6.84
CA LEU A 156 -10.99 6.63 5.67
C LEU A 156 -9.89 7.68 5.87
N ILE A 157 -9.76 8.23 7.09
CA ILE A 157 -8.72 9.23 7.39
C ILE A 157 -7.34 8.58 7.32
N GLN A 158 -7.18 7.36 7.88
CA GLN A 158 -5.92 6.62 7.80
C GLN A 158 -5.57 6.25 6.36
N VAL A 159 -6.55 5.79 5.58
CA VAL A 159 -6.36 5.50 4.14
C VAL A 159 -5.91 6.75 3.41
N CYS A 160 -6.60 7.88 3.59
CA CYS A 160 -6.22 9.14 2.95
C CYS A 160 -4.83 9.62 3.39
N CYS A 161 -4.46 9.42 4.68
CA CYS A 161 -3.14 9.79 5.19
C CYS A 161 -2.01 9.00 4.52
N MET A 162 -2.19 7.68 4.35
CA MET A 162 -1.23 6.83 3.66
C MET A 162 -1.16 7.13 2.17
N PHE A 163 -2.31 7.30 1.53
CA PHE A 163 -2.38 7.56 0.09
C PHE A 163 -1.74 8.90 -0.27
N GLU A 164 -1.99 9.96 0.50
CA GLU A 164 -1.36 11.26 0.30
C GLU A 164 0.17 11.15 0.38
N ALA A 165 0.70 10.39 1.35
CA ALA A 165 2.13 10.15 1.51
C ALA A 165 2.74 9.26 0.40
N GLY A 166 1.92 8.57 -0.39
CA GLY A 166 2.30 7.85 -1.60
C GLY A 166 2.10 8.65 -2.88
N ASP A 167 1.83 9.95 -2.81
CA ASP A 167 1.41 10.78 -3.97
C ASP A 167 0.28 10.11 -4.77
N SER A 168 -0.60 9.42 -4.03
CA SER A 168 -1.73 8.64 -4.53
C SER A 168 -3.02 9.25 -4.03
N TYR A 169 -4.02 9.33 -4.88
CA TYR A 169 -5.26 10.03 -4.53
C TYR A 169 -6.46 9.15 -4.84
N LEU A 170 -7.40 9.06 -3.88
CA LEU A 170 -8.59 8.24 -4.04
C LEU A 170 -9.47 8.76 -5.19
N SER A 171 -9.96 7.84 -6.00
CA SER A 171 -10.85 8.15 -7.11
C SER A 171 -12.30 8.28 -6.64
N PRO A 172 -12.94 9.44 -6.78
CA PRO A 172 -14.39 9.53 -6.69
C PRO A 172 -15.07 8.70 -7.81
N PRO A 173 -16.36 8.37 -7.67
CA PRO A 173 -17.11 7.68 -8.72
C PRO A 173 -17.02 8.38 -10.08
N TRP A 174 -17.09 7.61 -11.18
CA TRP A 174 -16.89 8.10 -12.55
C TRP A 174 -17.83 9.24 -12.97
N TRP A 175 -19.01 9.30 -12.39
CA TRP A 175 -20.02 10.34 -12.67
C TRP A 175 -19.76 11.67 -11.96
N VAL A 176 -18.78 11.74 -11.05
CA VAL A 176 -18.40 13.00 -10.39
C VAL A 176 -17.60 13.86 -11.37
N PRO A 177 -18.05 15.08 -11.70
CA PRO A 177 -17.29 15.98 -12.55
C PRO A 177 -16.00 16.39 -11.85
N PHE A 178 -14.95 16.68 -12.64
CA PHE A 178 -13.63 17.09 -12.10
C PHE A 178 -13.07 16.13 -11.03
N ARG A 179 -13.28 14.83 -11.21
CA ARG A 179 -12.97 13.81 -10.19
C ARG A 179 -11.50 13.80 -9.73
N HIS A 180 -10.53 14.18 -10.59
CA HIS A 180 -9.13 14.38 -10.18
C HIS A 180 -9.02 15.46 -9.12
N PHE A 181 -9.63 16.63 -9.35
CA PHE A 181 -9.64 17.73 -8.41
C PHE A 181 -10.27 17.33 -7.07
N PHE A 182 -11.45 16.74 -7.11
CA PHE A 182 -12.13 16.31 -5.87
C PHE A 182 -11.41 15.16 -5.17
N GLY A 183 -10.88 14.19 -5.90
CA GLY A 183 -10.11 13.09 -5.32
C GLY A 183 -8.82 13.57 -4.65
N TYR A 184 -8.09 14.46 -5.31
CA TYR A 184 -6.90 15.10 -4.76
C TYR A 184 -7.22 15.83 -3.45
N TRP A 185 -8.15 16.80 -3.50
CA TRP A 185 -8.44 17.61 -2.31
C TRP A 185 -9.10 16.82 -1.19
N LEU A 186 -9.94 15.85 -1.49
CA LEU A 186 -10.51 14.95 -0.47
C LEU A 186 -9.38 14.21 0.26
N THR A 187 -8.45 13.62 -0.48
CA THR A 187 -7.34 12.85 0.10
C THR A 187 -6.41 13.76 0.91
N VAL A 188 -6.05 14.94 0.38
CA VAL A 188 -5.19 15.91 1.08
C VAL A 188 -5.87 16.46 2.34
N ILE A 189 -7.14 16.87 2.26
CA ILE A 189 -7.85 17.46 3.41
C ILE A 189 -8.01 16.40 4.50
N LEU A 190 -8.50 15.22 4.17
CA LEU A 190 -8.71 14.16 5.16
C LEU A 190 -7.40 13.56 5.66
N GLY A 191 -6.43 13.30 4.78
CA GLY A 191 -5.18 12.64 5.13
C GLY A 191 -4.18 13.58 5.79
N TYR A 192 -3.76 14.62 5.08
CA TYR A 192 -2.72 15.52 5.56
C TYR A 192 -3.21 16.46 6.67
N TYR A 193 -4.29 17.24 6.40
CA TYR A 193 -4.74 18.26 7.37
C TYR A 193 -5.48 17.63 8.55
N ILE A 194 -6.62 16.98 8.32
CA ILE A 194 -7.43 16.42 9.39
C ILE A 194 -6.69 15.27 10.08
N GLY A 195 -6.13 14.34 9.31
CA GLY A 195 -5.37 13.22 9.84
C GLY A 195 -4.17 13.68 10.64
N GLY A 196 -3.35 14.58 10.11
CA GLY A 196 -2.20 15.13 10.81
C GLY A 196 -2.56 15.84 12.12
N LEU A 197 -3.66 16.60 12.15
CA LEU A 197 -4.16 17.25 13.39
C LEU A 197 -4.67 16.23 14.43
N LEU A 198 -5.35 15.18 13.98
CA LEU A 198 -5.93 14.14 14.85
C LEU A 198 -4.91 13.07 15.29
N GLY A 199 -3.65 13.12 14.83
CA GLY A 199 -2.63 12.19 15.24
C GLY A 199 -2.47 10.96 14.34
N TYR A 200 -3.03 10.97 13.13
CA TYR A 200 -2.78 9.95 12.12
C TYR A 200 -1.43 10.17 11.45
N GLN A 201 -0.70 9.09 11.21
CA GLN A 201 0.61 9.11 10.54
C GLN A 201 0.59 8.19 9.31
N PRO A 202 1.36 8.51 8.26
CA PRO A 202 1.37 7.71 7.03
C PRO A 202 2.26 6.47 7.13
N PHE A 203 3.35 6.55 7.91
CA PHE A 203 4.34 5.50 8.07
C PHE A 203 4.43 5.06 9.52
N PHE A 204 4.63 3.77 9.73
CA PHE A 204 4.76 3.13 11.04
C PHE A 204 6.09 2.38 11.11
N PRO A 205 6.86 2.55 12.19
CA PRO A 205 8.15 1.88 12.35
C PRO A 205 8.04 0.35 12.38
N GLU A 206 6.87 -0.18 12.73
CA GLU A 206 6.60 -1.61 12.74
C GLU A 206 6.59 -2.23 11.35
N TRP A 207 6.24 -1.44 10.32
CA TRP A 207 6.08 -1.95 8.95
C TRP A 207 7.16 -1.44 8.00
N THR A 208 7.81 -0.33 8.33
CA THR A 208 8.75 0.36 7.43
C THR A 208 10.16 -0.17 7.59
N THR A 209 10.73 -0.72 6.52
CA THR A 209 12.10 -1.27 6.53
C THR A 209 13.15 -0.17 6.67
N ASP A 210 13.06 0.88 5.87
CA ASP A 210 13.92 2.06 5.95
C ASP A 210 13.20 3.17 6.74
N TRP A 211 13.28 3.08 8.06
CA TRP A 211 12.62 4.02 8.95
C TRP A 211 13.23 5.42 8.86
N ASP A 212 14.54 5.53 8.64
CA ASP A 212 15.21 6.83 8.51
C ASP A 212 14.70 7.58 7.27
N ALA A 213 14.60 6.90 6.13
CA ALA A 213 14.02 7.49 4.93
C ALA A 213 12.54 7.89 5.13
N ALA A 214 11.75 7.11 5.87
CA ALA A 214 10.38 7.49 6.21
C ALA A 214 10.32 8.71 7.15
N CYS A 215 11.25 8.84 8.09
CA CYS A 215 11.40 10.03 8.92
C CYS A 215 11.73 11.26 8.07
N ASP A 216 12.69 11.18 7.14
CA ASP A 216 13.04 12.27 6.23
C ASP A 216 11.82 12.77 5.45
N LYS A 217 10.99 11.84 4.97
CA LYS A 217 9.73 12.17 4.29
C LYS A 217 8.77 12.92 5.22
N MET A 218 8.54 12.42 6.42
CA MET A 218 7.63 13.06 7.39
C MET A 218 8.18 14.42 7.86
N GLU A 219 9.50 14.57 8.03
CA GLU A 219 10.15 15.84 8.38
C GLU A 219 9.95 16.91 7.31
N SER A 220 9.82 16.52 6.04
CA SER A 220 9.55 17.46 4.94
C SER A 220 8.17 18.13 5.03
N THR A 221 7.30 17.71 5.95
CA THR A 221 5.93 18.18 6.08
C THR A 221 5.61 18.71 7.47
N LEU A 222 4.82 19.81 7.55
CA LEU A 222 4.56 20.50 8.80
C LEU A 222 3.79 19.64 9.83
N LEU A 223 2.77 18.90 9.38
CA LEU A 223 1.88 18.17 10.29
C LEU A 223 2.36 16.75 10.62
N GLN A 224 3.24 16.17 9.78
CA GLN A 224 3.72 14.81 9.99
C GLN A 224 5.09 14.74 10.68
N LYS A 225 5.89 15.81 10.68
CA LYS A 225 7.23 15.86 11.30
C LYS A 225 7.26 15.43 12.77
N LYS A 226 6.16 15.59 13.51
CA LYS A 226 6.06 15.17 14.91
C LYS A 226 6.15 13.65 15.12
N PHE A 227 5.96 12.86 14.07
CA PHE A 227 6.04 11.39 14.10
C PHE A 227 7.42 10.87 13.65
N ALA A 228 8.29 11.73 13.13
CA ALA A 228 9.63 11.39 12.65
C ALA A 228 10.59 11.25 13.84
N ILE A 229 10.45 10.17 14.61
CA ILE A 229 11.29 9.86 15.78
C ILE A 229 12.15 8.66 15.40
N ARG A 230 13.44 8.91 15.04
CA ARG A 230 14.34 7.90 14.45
C ARG A 230 14.57 6.71 15.37
N GLU A 231 14.71 6.94 16.66
CA GLU A 231 14.99 5.90 17.66
C GLU A 231 13.76 5.02 17.97
N LEU A 232 12.58 5.41 17.46
CA LEU A 232 11.31 4.76 17.81
C LEU A 232 11.25 3.31 17.32
N GLN A 233 11.85 2.99 16.18
CA GLN A 233 11.83 1.65 15.62
C GLN A 233 12.50 0.62 16.55
N ASP A 234 13.68 0.93 17.09
CA ASP A 234 14.41 0.05 18.00
C ASP A 234 13.67 -0.15 19.34
N VAL A 235 13.00 0.90 19.81
CA VAL A 235 12.18 0.82 21.04
C VAL A 235 10.96 -0.06 20.82
N ILE A 236 10.25 0.16 19.71
CA ILE A 236 9.00 -0.55 19.37
C ILE A 236 9.27 -2.03 19.10
N LYS A 237 10.36 -2.37 18.40
CA LYS A 237 10.72 -3.75 18.06
C LYS A 237 10.73 -4.68 19.28
N LYS A 238 11.09 -4.17 20.45
CA LYS A 238 11.12 -4.92 21.72
C LYS A 238 9.72 -5.37 22.20
N ASN A 239 8.66 -4.82 21.62
CA ASN A 239 7.29 -5.17 21.96
C ASN A 239 6.73 -6.31 21.08
N PHE A 240 7.57 -6.91 20.25
CA PHE A 240 7.18 -7.99 19.34
C PHE A 240 8.07 -9.21 19.56
N ASP A 241 7.54 -10.39 19.27
CA ASP A 241 8.27 -11.66 19.31
C ASP A 241 9.08 -11.90 18.02
N ALA A 242 9.74 -13.05 17.94
CA ALA A 242 10.53 -13.43 16.77
C ALA A 242 9.70 -13.62 15.48
N ASN A 243 8.40 -13.84 15.59
CA ASN A 243 7.47 -13.99 14.47
C ASN A 243 6.90 -12.64 14.03
N GLY A 244 7.17 -11.57 14.79
CA GLY A 244 6.61 -10.24 14.55
C GLY A 244 5.21 -10.05 15.14
N ASP A 245 4.77 -10.93 16.04
CA ASP A 245 3.51 -10.77 16.77
C ASP A 245 3.70 -9.92 18.02
N ARG A 246 2.75 -9.01 18.28
CA ARG A 246 2.82 -8.12 19.43
C ARG A 246 2.71 -8.90 20.74
N LEU A 247 3.71 -8.73 21.58
CA LEU A 247 3.72 -9.32 22.93
C LEU A 247 2.56 -8.77 23.78
N PRO A 248 1.97 -9.59 24.68
CA PRO A 248 0.96 -9.10 25.61
C PRO A 248 1.55 -8.01 26.52
N ALA A 249 0.78 -6.93 26.73
CA ALA A 249 1.20 -5.87 27.62
C ALA A 249 1.60 -6.45 28.98
N LYS A 250 2.84 -6.22 29.43
CA LYS A 250 3.24 -6.58 30.79
C LYS A 250 2.29 -5.85 31.74
N LYS A 251 1.50 -6.60 32.50
CA LYS A 251 0.78 -6.02 33.64
C LYS A 251 1.85 -5.40 34.54
N LEU A 252 1.86 -4.08 34.63
CA LEU A 252 2.59 -3.40 35.71
C LEU A 252 1.90 -3.84 37.01
N LEU A 253 2.59 -4.69 37.77
CA LEU A 253 2.23 -5.03 39.14
C LEU A 253 2.50 -3.83 40.05
#